data_6b435e50d9c55e70891a6d29e6927c51
#
_entry.id   6b435e50d9c55e70891a6d29e6927c51
#
_cell.length_a   1.000
_cell.length_b   1.000
_cell.length_c   1.000
_cell.angle_alpha   90.00
_cell.angle_beta   90.00
_cell.angle_gamma   90.00
#
_symmetry.space_group_name_H-M   'P 1'
#
loop_
_entity.id
_entity.type
_entity.pdbx_description
1 polymer ?
#
loop_
_entity_poly.entity_id
_entity_poly.type
_entity_poly.pdbx_seq_one_letter_code
_entity_poly.pdbx_strand_id
1 'polypeptide(L)'
;MASDYLVADLERWNDRIVTLVERFGLDPFPQEFEICDYEDMLSYMVYSGMPSHYPHWSFGKNFEKLKTLYEYGVSGLPYEMVINSNPSIAYLMHDNSLALQVLTIAHVYGHNDFFKNNFTFRSTRAEYTIEAFKGHANRVRQYIEDPSIGLEKVEAILDAAHALSLQCRRNLAIKKPTVVEERQMKLSEAEPPADPFSAIHRRQPHVQPNLDKVPLYPDEDLLIFIRDHHPQFAEWERDLLTIVHEQAQYFVPQIETKIMNEGWASFWHKRILDSLELPQELHLEFIVRHTQVLRPTPGSLNPYHVGMKVWEDIEKRWDHPTVEEIEEYGPRGKTSKEKLFEVREVERDTSFLRRYLTEDLIRELNLFEYKARGNEHVVTRVADEENWRQIKETLIQNVGTGTLPVIKVIDSDYTHNHTLLLKHAHDGRDLQLEYGEKTLKYLHQLWGRDVALETLLDNRSTLLTFSDGKFAIKKSA
;
A
#
# COMPACT_ATOMS: atom_id res chain seq x y z
N MET A 1 -3.73 31.24 -16.00
CA MET A 1 -3.94 31.49 -17.48
C MET A 1 -5.31 30.92 -17.79
N ALA A 2 -6.08 31.54 -18.69
CA ALA A 2 -7.34 30.93 -19.11
C ALA A 2 -7.02 29.61 -19.83
N SER A 3 -7.78 28.54 -19.56
CA SER A 3 -7.62 27.25 -20.24
C SER A 3 -7.90 27.43 -21.74
N ASP A 4 -7.05 26.85 -22.59
CA ASP A 4 -7.20 26.91 -24.05
C ASP A 4 -8.29 25.96 -24.57
N TYR A 5 -9.16 25.43 -23.70
CA TYR A 5 -10.20 24.46 -24.02
C TYR A 5 -11.49 24.70 -23.21
N LEU A 6 -12.59 24.21 -23.72
CA LEU A 6 -13.89 24.19 -23.04
C LEU A 6 -14.18 22.80 -22.46
N VAL A 7 -15.08 22.71 -21.49
CA VAL A 7 -15.57 21.42 -20.94
C VAL A 7 -16.08 20.50 -22.06
N ALA A 8 -16.80 21.05 -23.04
CA ALA A 8 -17.27 20.30 -24.22
C ALA A 8 -16.13 19.67 -25.06
N ASP A 9 -14.92 20.23 -25.00
CA ASP A 9 -13.76 19.62 -25.68
C ASP A 9 -13.30 18.39 -24.90
N LEU A 10 -13.30 18.46 -23.57
CA LEU A 10 -12.97 17.31 -22.72
C LEU A 10 -14.00 16.18 -22.87
N GLU A 11 -15.28 16.50 -22.86
CA GLU A 11 -16.36 15.53 -23.08
C GLU A 11 -16.18 14.79 -24.42
N ARG A 12 -15.90 15.53 -25.49
CA ARG A 12 -15.66 14.96 -26.82
C ARG A 12 -14.45 14.02 -26.86
N TRP A 13 -13.35 14.40 -26.17
CA TRP A 13 -12.19 13.53 -26.07
C TRP A 13 -12.46 12.33 -25.19
N ASN A 14 -13.18 12.51 -24.09
CA ASN A 14 -13.60 11.41 -23.22
C ASN A 14 -14.42 10.35 -23.99
N ASP A 15 -15.41 10.76 -24.79
CA ASP A 15 -16.23 9.82 -25.58
C ASP A 15 -15.38 8.97 -26.55
N ARG A 16 -14.38 9.61 -27.17
CA ARG A 16 -13.44 8.90 -28.05
C ARG A 16 -12.54 7.93 -27.26
N ILE A 17 -12.09 8.33 -26.10
CA ILE A 17 -11.29 7.49 -25.20
C ILE A 17 -12.11 6.29 -24.72
N VAL A 18 -13.35 6.49 -24.28
CA VAL A 18 -14.26 5.40 -23.84
C VAL A 18 -14.45 4.37 -24.95
N THR A 19 -14.66 4.81 -26.19
CA THR A 19 -14.76 3.89 -27.34
C THR A 19 -13.51 3.02 -27.50
N LEU A 20 -12.31 3.56 -27.25
CA LEU A 20 -11.07 2.80 -27.31
C LEU A 20 -10.87 1.90 -26.08
N VAL A 21 -11.27 2.37 -24.89
CA VAL A 21 -11.28 1.58 -23.64
C VAL A 21 -12.08 0.30 -23.85
N GLU A 22 -13.30 0.40 -24.37
CA GLU A 22 -14.15 -0.74 -24.71
C GLU A 22 -13.51 -1.64 -25.76
N ARG A 23 -12.99 -1.04 -26.85
CA ARG A 23 -12.32 -1.78 -27.93
C ARG A 23 -11.10 -2.57 -27.44
N PHE A 24 -10.33 -2.01 -26.52
CA PHE A 24 -9.20 -2.69 -25.90
C PHE A 24 -9.63 -3.71 -24.84
N GLY A 25 -10.90 -3.73 -24.45
CA GLY A 25 -11.47 -4.67 -23.49
C GLY A 25 -11.12 -4.36 -22.04
N LEU A 26 -10.80 -3.10 -21.75
CA LEU A 26 -10.75 -2.61 -20.37
C LEU A 26 -12.17 -2.60 -19.78
N ASP A 27 -12.26 -2.84 -18.48
CA ASP A 27 -13.54 -2.94 -17.76
C ASP A 27 -13.50 -2.05 -16.50
N PRO A 28 -13.55 -0.70 -16.65
CA PRO A 28 -13.57 0.23 -15.53
C PRO A 28 -14.95 0.29 -14.85
N PHE A 29 -15.01 0.87 -13.65
CA PHE A 29 -16.26 1.41 -13.09
C PHE A 29 -16.73 2.61 -13.91
N PRO A 30 -18.02 3.03 -13.83
CA PRO A 30 -18.44 4.34 -14.32
C PRO A 30 -17.47 5.41 -13.81
N GLN A 31 -17.05 6.32 -14.70
CA GLN A 31 -16.04 7.33 -14.40
C GLN A 31 -16.65 8.72 -14.40
N GLU A 32 -16.42 9.48 -13.32
CA GLU A 32 -16.75 10.87 -13.20
C GLU A 32 -15.47 11.71 -13.14
N PHE A 33 -15.45 12.86 -13.83
CA PHE A 33 -14.36 13.80 -13.81
C PHE A 33 -14.82 15.12 -13.21
N GLU A 34 -14.06 15.63 -12.25
CA GLU A 34 -14.27 16.90 -11.60
C GLU A 34 -13.11 17.86 -11.91
N ILE A 35 -13.43 19.06 -12.41
CA ILE A 35 -12.42 20.08 -12.69
C ILE A 35 -12.23 20.89 -11.42
N CYS A 36 -10.99 20.99 -10.95
CA CYS A 36 -10.61 21.69 -9.74
C CYS A 36 -9.51 22.71 -9.99
N ASP A 37 -9.38 23.68 -9.11
CA ASP A 37 -8.24 24.59 -9.07
C ASP A 37 -7.07 24.00 -8.27
N TYR A 38 -5.96 24.78 -8.15
CA TYR A 38 -4.77 24.30 -7.45
C TYR A 38 -4.98 24.19 -5.94
N GLU A 39 -5.83 25.02 -5.32
CA GLU A 39 -6.13 24.98 -3.88
C GLU A 39 -6.98 23.76 -3.54
N ASP A 40 -7.95 23.45 -4.39
CA ASP A 40 -8.74 22.22 -4.29
C ASP A 40 -7.86 20.99 -4.44
N MET A 41 -6.98 20.97 -5.47
CA MET A 41 -6.05 19.84 -5.68
C MET A 41 -5.14 19.64 -4.47
N LEU A 42 -4.61 20.72 -3.86
CA LEU A 42 -3.83 20.63 -2.62
C LEU A 42 -4.65 20.03 -1.47
N SER A 43 -5.92 20.42 -1.34
CA SER A 43 -6.82 19.90 -0.31
C SER A 43 -7.07 18.40 -0.51
N TYR A 44 -7.33 17.96 -1.74
CA TYR A 44 -7.49 16.55 -2.08
C TYR A 44 -6.20 15.77 -1.84
N MET A 45 -5.04 16.30 -2.15
CA MET A 45 -3.75 15.67 -1.85
C MET A 45 -3.57 15.39 -0.35
N VAL A 46 -3.95 16.34 0.50
CA VAL A 46 -3.85 16.20 1.96
C VAL A 46 -4.74 15.08 2.48
N TYR A 47 -5.90 14.89 1.87
CA TYR A 47 -6.85 13.83 2.20
C TYR A 47 -6.69 12.57 1.34
N SER A 48 -5.56 12.44 0.65
CA SER A 48 -5.27 11.29 -0.22
C SER A 48 -6.37 11.04 -1.27
N GLY A 49 -6.91 12.11 -1.85
CA GLY A 49 -7.95 12.10 -2.86
C GLY A 49 -9.37 12.18 -2.33
N MET A 50 -9.61 11.98 -1.04
CA MET A 50 -10.97 11.96 -0.50
C MET A 50 -11.60 13.36 -0.44
N PRO A 51 -12.86 13.50 -0.88
CA PRO A 51 -13.55 14.80 -0.87
C PRO A 51 -13.92 15.27 0.54
N SER A 52 -13.87 14.39 1.54
CA SER A 52 -14.20 14.68 2.93
C SER A 52 -13.33 13.88 3.88
N HIS A 53 -12.86 14.54 4.93
CA HIS A 53 -12.10 13.93 6.01
C HIS A 53 -12.44 14.57 7.36
N TYR A 54 -12.10 13.90 8.48
CA TYR A 54 -12.23 14.51 9.80
C TYR A 54 -11.11 15.52 10.04
N PRO A 55 -11.34 16.55 10.88
CA PRO A 55 -10.30 17.51 11.21
C PRO A 55 -9.22 16.86 12.06
N HIS A 56 -7.95 17.13 11.71
CA HIS A 56 -6.78 16.75 12.49
C HIS A 56 -5.62 17.70 12.17
N TRP A 57 -4.84 18.08 13.17
CA TRP A 57 -3.75 19.04 13.02
C TRP A 57 -2.72 18.65 11.93
N SER A 58 -2.48 17.37 11.73
CA SER A 58 -1.51 16.89 10.75
C SER A 58 -1.91 17.22 9.31
N PHE A 59 -3.21 17.26 9.01
CA PHE A 59 -3.70 17.62 7.67
C PHE A 59 -3.46 19.10 7.38
N GLY A 60 -3.76 19.99 8.32
CA GLY A 60 -3.46 21.42 8.16
C GLY A 60 -1.96 21.68 8.00
N LYS A 61 -1.13 21.03 8.81
CA LYS A 61 0.34 21.13 8.68
C LYS A 61 0.83 20.62 7.32
N ASN A 62 0.26 19.51 6.82
CA ASN A 62 0.62 18.97 5.51
C ASN A 62 0.18 19.90 4.38
N PHE A 63 -1.01 20.50 4.48
CA PHE A 63 -1.51 21.50 3.52
C PHE A 63 -0.54 22.66 3.39
N GLU A 64 -0.17 23.30 4.50
CA GLU A 64 0.77 24.43 4.51
C GLU A 64 2.14 24.05 3.93
N LYS A 65 2.62 22.84 4.24
CA LYS A 65 3.86 22.32 3.67
C LYS A 65 3.78 22.18 2.15
N LEU A 66 2.73 21.51 1.64
CA LEU A 66 2.55 21.27 0.20
C LEU A 66 2.34 22.60 -0.55
N LYS A 67 1.53 23.51 0.00
CA LYS A 67 1.32 24.83 -0.56
C LYS A 67 2.64 25.60 -0.67
N THR A 68 3.44 25.62 0.39
CA THR A 68 4.76 26.27 0.38
C THR A 68 5.68 25.68 -0.69
N LEU A 69 5.77 24.34 -0.79
CA LEU A 69 6.61 23.67 -1.80
C LEU A 69 6.16 24.01 -3.22
N TYR A 70 4.86 24.10 -3.45
CA TYR A 70 4.28 24.47 -4.74
C TYR A 70 4.57 25.94 -5.09
N GLU A 71 4.29 26.88 -4.17
CA GLU A 71 4.52 28.32 -4.38
C GLU A 71 5.99 28.66 -4.67
N TYR A 72 6.94 27.94 -4.04
CA TYR A 72 8.37 28.09 -4.31
C TYR A 72 8.87 27.28 -5.52
N GLY A 73 7.99 26.59 -6.24
CA GLY A 73 8.36 25.78 -7.42
C GLY A 73 9.28 24.59 -7.11
N VAL A 74 9.33 24.15 -5.85
CA VAL A 74 10.13 23.00 -5.42
C VAL A 74 9.47 21.69 -5.80
N SER A 75 8.12 21.63 -5.77
CA SER A 75 7.32 20.49 -6.14
C SER A 75 6.15 20.94 -7.02
N GLY A 76 5.88 20.19 -8.09
CA GLY A 76 4.66 20.37 -8.88
C GLY A 76 3.47 19.68 -8.21
N LEU A 77 2.26 20.00 -8.67
CA LEU A 77 1.07 19.25 -8.33
C LEU A 77 0.97 18.01 -9.22
N PRO A 78 0.33 16.94 -8.74
CA PRO A 78 0.03 15.79 -9.59
C PRO A 78 -0.88 16.24 -10.75
N TYR A 79 -0.66 15.68 -11.92
CA TYR A 79 -1.52 15.94 -13.07
C TYR A 79 -2.84 15.16 -12.99
N GLU A 80 -2.92 14.19 -12.10
CA GLU A 80 -4.08 13.35 -11.83
C GLU A 80 -4.25 13.04 -10.36
N MET A 81 -5.48 12.82 -9.97
CA MET A 81 -5.84 12.19 -8.70
C MET A 81 -7.13 11.39 -8.93
N VAL A 82 -7.11 10.11 -8.69
CA VAL A 82 -8.24 9.20 -8.91
C VAL A 82 -8.58 8.42 -7.65
N ILE A 83 -9.87 8.30 -7.37
CA ILE A 83 -10.38 7.58 -6.19
C ILE A 83 -10.92 6.23 -6.64
N ASN A 84 -10.50 5.18 -5.95
CA ASN A 84 -11.12 3.85 -6.06
C ASN A 84 -12.51 3.86 -5.39
N SER A 85 -13.48 4.29 -6.17
CA SER A 85 -14.92 4.32 -5.79
C SER A 85 -15.78 3.86 -6.96
N ASN A 86 -17.05 3.64 -6.72
CA ASN A 86 -18.02 3.32 -7.78
C ASN A 86 -19.28 4.21 -7.63
N PRO A 87 -19.47 5.21 -8.52
CA PRO A 87 -18.59 5.58 -9.65
C PRO A 87 -17.19 6.01 -9.19
N SER A 88 -16.17 5.78 -10.03
CA SER A 88 -14.82 6.30 -9.79
C SER A 88 -14.79 7.80 -10.04
N ILE A 89 -14.13 8.55 -9.17
CA ILE A 89 -14.00 10.00 -9.27
C ILE A 89 -12.55 10.34 -9.55
N ALA A 90 -12.32 11.23 -10.51
CA ALA A 90 -10.98 11.75 -10.79
C ALA A 90 -11.01 13.28 -10.90
N TYR A 91 -9.95 13.89 -10.40
CA TYR A 91 -9.79 15.35 -10.42
C TYR A 91 -8.86 15.77 -11.54
N LEU A 92 -9.31 16.76 -12.32
CA LEU A 92 -8.59 17.36 -13.43
C LEU A 92 -8.26 18.81 -13.05
N MET A 93 -6.98 19.15 -12.97
CA MET A 93 -6.58 20.50 -12.63
C MET A 93 -6.86 21.45 -13.81
N HIS A 94 -7.62 22.51 -13.57
CA HIS A 94 -8.04 23.49 -14.59
C HIS A 94 -6.88 24.07 -15.41
N ASP A 95 -5.72 24.27 -14.80
CA ASP A 95 -4.56 24.90 -15.45
C ASP A 95 -3.74 23.95 -16.34
N ASN A 96 -4.12 22.68 -16.44
CA ASN A 96 -3.49 21.73 -17.35
C ASN A 96 -3.83 22.09 -18.81
N SER A 97 -2.87 21.88 -19.72
CA SER A 97 -3.13 21.97 -21.16
C SER A 97 -4.13 20.89 -21.64
N LEU A 98 -4.79 21.13 -22.79
CA LEU A 98 -5.71 20.14 -23.36
C LEU A 98 -5.02 18.79 -23.59
N ALA A 99 -3.79 18.78 -24.10
CA ALA A 99 -3.04 17.54 -24.32
C ALA A 99 -2.80 16.78 -23.00
N LEU A 100 -2.49 17.50 -21.92
CA LEU A 100 -2.31 16.88 -20.60
C LEU A 100 -3.63 16.37 -20.04
N GLN A 101 -4.75 17.09 -20.24
CA GLN A 101 -6.07 16.60 -19.83
C GLN A 101 -6.46 15.31 -20.58
N VAL A 102 -6.25 15.25 -21.89
CA VAL A 102 -6.55 14.06 -22.71
C VAL A 102 -5.70 12.87 -22.25
N LEU A 103 -4.40 13.10 -21.95
CA LEU A 103 -3.53 12.09 -21.38
C LEU A 103 -4.06 11.60 -20.03
N THR A 104 -4.39 12.54 -19.13
CA THR A 104 -4.91 12.26 -17.79
C THR A 104 -6.18 11.43 -17.84
N ILE A 105 -7.14 11.80 -18.69
CA ILE A 105 -8.39 11.05 -18.88
C ILE A 105 -8.09 9.59 -19.28
N ALA A 106 -7.23 9.37 -20.27
CA ALA A 106 -6.86 8.03 -20.71
C ALA A 106 -6.13 7.24 -19.62
N HIS A 107 -5.26 7.91 -18.82
CA HIS A 107 -4.52 7.30 -17.73
C HIS A 107 -5.44 6.89 -16.57
N VAL A 108 -6.41 7.73 -16.23
CA VAL A 108 -7.44 7.44 -15.23
C VAL A 108 -8.25 6.19 -15.57
N TYR A 109 -8.61 5.99 -16.85
CA TYR A 109 -9.29 4.74 -17.25
C TYR A 109 -8.43 3.50 -17.04
N GLY A 110 -7.11 3.60 -17.17
CA GLY A 110 -6.19 2.53 -16.82
C GLY A 110 -6.21 2.21 -15.33
N HIS A 111 -6.16 3.24 -14.47
CA HIS A 111 -6.28 3.08 -13.02
C HIS A 111 -7.64 2.50 -12.62
N ASN A 112 -8.72 3.01 -13.16
CA ASN A 112 -10.07 2.57 -12.84
C ASN A 112 -10.29 1.10 -13.23
N ASP A 113 -9.82 0.69 -14.42
CA ASP A 113 -9.81 -0.73 -14.82
C ASP A 113 -9.01 -1.59 -13.84
N PHE A 114 -7.86 -1.12 -13.38
CA PHE A 114 -7.04 -1.83 -12.40
C PHE A 114 -7.75 -1.97 -11.05
N PHE A 115 -8.32 -0.89 -10.53
CA PHE A 115 -9.06 -0.88 -9.26
C PHE A 115 -10.22 -1.87 -9.27
N LYS A 116 -11.01 -1.91 -10.32
CA LYS A 116 -12.16 -2.80 -10.43
C LYS A 116 -11.76 -4.27 -10.44
N ASN A 117 -10.65 -4.61 -11.06
CA ASN A 117 -10.36 -5.98 -11.44
C ASN A 117 -9.27 -6.65 -10.60
N ASN A 118 -8.31 -5.91 -10.02
CA ASN A 118 -7.26 -6.51 -9.22
C ASN A 118 -7.80 -7.06 -7.89
N PHE A 119 -7.36 -8.27 -7.52
CA PHE A 119 -7.87 -8.98 -6.35
C PHE A 119 -7.64 -8.24 -5.02
N THR A 120 -6.59 -7.42 -4.91
CA THR A 120 -6.29 -6.67 -3.67
C THR A 120 -7.33 -5.60 -3.37
N PHE A 121 -7.95 -5.03 -4.42
CA PHE A 121 -8.97 -3.97 -4.28
C PHE A 121 -10.37 -4.51 -3.97
N ARG A 122 -10.62 -5.80 -4.10
CA ARG A 122 -11.95 -6.39 -3.80
C ARG A 122 -12.40 -6.14 -2.36
N SER A 123 -11.45 -6.00 -1.44
CA SER A 123 -11.74 -5.75 -0.02
C SER A 123 -12.09 -4.30 0.29
N THR A 124 -11.83 -3.35 -0.61
CA THR A 124 -12.05 -1.91 -0.37
C THR A 124 -13.49 -1.48 -0.45
N ARG A 125 -14.38 -2.30 -1.05
CA ARG A 125 -15.80 -2.01 -1.22
C ARG A 125 -16.05 -0.65 -1.88
N ALA A 126 -15.54 -0.49 -3.10
CA ALA A 126 -15.56 0.75 -3.87
C ALA A 126 -16.91 1.49 -3.87
N GLU A 127 -18.03 0.75 -3.84
CA GLU A 127 -19.39 1.29 -3.82
C GLU A 127 -19.70 2.14 -2.59
N TYR A 128 -19.01 1.88 -1.46
CA TYR A 128 -19.29 2.53 -0.17
C TYR A 128 -18.17 3.49 0.26
N THR A 129 -17.07 3.59 -0.49
CA THR A 129 -15.86 4.31 -0.07
C THR A 129 -16.16 5.75 0.32
N ILE A 130 -16.79 6.53 -0.55
CA ILE A 130 -17.09 7.95 -0.32
C ILE A 130 -18.00 8.14 0.89
N GLU A 131 -19.06 7.35 0.98
CA GLU A 131 -20.00 7.40 2.09
C GLU A 131 -19.35 6.97 3.42
N ALA A 132 -18.48 5.97 3.41
CA ALA A 132 -17.74 5.54 4.58
C ALA A 132 -16.84 6.66 5.12
N PHE A 133 -16.02 7.28 4.27
CA PHE A 133 -15.14 8.39 4.68
C PHE A 133 -15.93 9.59 5.20
N LYS A 134 -17.05 9.95 4.56
CA LYS A 134 -17.96 11.00 5.04
C LYS A 134 -18.57 10.64 6.40
N GLY A 135 -19.01 9.39 6.56
CA GLY A 135 -19.54 8.86 7.82
C GLY A 135 -18.49 8.92 8.94
N HIS A 136 -17.25 8.50 8.65
CA HIS A 136 -16.11 8.61 9.56
C HIS A 136 -15.87 10.07 10.00
N ALA A 137 -15.80 10.99 9.02
CA ALA A 137 -15.60 12.40 9.29
C ALA A 137 -16.68 12.99 10.20
N ASN A 138 -17.93 12.64 9.97
CA ASN A 138 -19.06 13.12 10.77
C ASN A 138 -19.00 12.58 12.21
N ARG A 139 -18.72 11.30 12.42
CA ARG A 139 -18.59 10.72 13.76
C ARG A 139 -17.46 11.36 14.56
N VAL A 140 -16.29 11.53 13.94
CA VAL A 140 -15.14 12.20 14.60
C VAL A 140 -15.51 13.64 15.01
N ARG A 141 -16.19 14.41 14.12
CA ARG A 141 -16.65 15.75 14.47
C ARG A 141 -17.62 15.74 15.65
N GLN A 142 -18.55 14.79 15.70
CA GLN A 142 -19.47 14.64 16.84
C GLN A 142 -18.72 14.39 18.15
N TYR A 143 -17.67 13.57 18.14
CA TYR A 143 -16.83 13.34 19.33
C TYR A 143 -16.06 14.58 19.75
N ILE A 144 -15.56 15.39 18.79
CA ILE A 144 -14.86 16.65 19.06
C ILE A 144 -15.82 17.66 19.67
N GLU A 145 -17.06 17.73 19.20
CA GLU A 145 -18.09 18.67 19.63
C GLU A 145 -18.78 18.25 20.94
N ASP A 146 -18.66 16.99 21.35
CA ASP A 146 -19.23 16.50 22.62
C ASP A 146 -18.45 17.10 23.81
N PRO A 147 -19.12 17.89 24.69
CA PRO A 147 -18.44 18.52 25.82
C PRO A 147 -17.81 17.53 26.84
N SER A 148 -18.24 16.29 26.87
CA SER A 148 -17.70 15.25 27.75
C SER A 148 -16.43 14.61 27.18
N ILE A 149 -16.21 14.70 25.87
CA ILE A 149 -15.06 14.16 25.15
C ILE A 149 -14.10 15.30 24.80
N GLY A 150 -14.39 16.04 23.73
CA GLY A 150 -13.65 17.21 23.27
C GLY A 150 -12.43 16.90 22.42
N LEU A 151 -11.90 17.96 21.78
CA LEU A 151 -10.83 17.89 20.78
C LEU A 151 -9.56 17.20 21.31
N GLU A 152 -9.07 17.56 22.50
CA GLU A 152 -7.80 17.08 23.03
C GLU A 152 -7.78 15.55 23.19
N LYS A 153 -8.87 14.95 23.70
CA LYS A 153 -8.95 13.50 23.88
C LYS A 153 -9.04 12.77 22.53
N VAL A 154 -9.81 13.32 21.58
CA VAL A 154 -9.96 12.75 20.24
C VAL A 154 -8.61 12.78 19.51
N GLU A 155 -7.92 13.94 19.50
CA GLU A 155 -6.60 14.07 18.85
C GLU A 155 -5.56 13.14 19.47
N ALA A 156 -5.55 12.98 20.79
CA ALA A 156 -4.62 12.08 21.47
C ALA A 156 -4.76 10.62 20.99
N ILE A 157 -6.00 10.15 20.82
CA ILE A 157 -6.26 8.79 20.28
C ILE A 157 -5.91 8.72 18.81
N LEU A 158 -6.30 9.73 17.99
CA LEU A 158 -6.00 9.76 16.56
C LEU A 158 -4.48 9.82 16.28
N ASP A 159 -3.71 10.63 17.01
CA ASP A 159 -2.25 10.68 16.88
C ASP A 159 -1.61 9.30 17.06
N ALA A 160 -2.01 8.60 18.11
CA ALA A 160 -1.50 7.28 18.39
C ALA A 160 -1.97 6.22 17.39
N ALA A 161 -3.24 6.29 16.97
CA ALA A 161 -3.79 5.39 15.98
C ALA A 161 -3.16 5.60 14.59
N HIS A 162 -2.95 6.85 14.15
CA HIS A 162 -2.25 7.16 12.90
C HIS A 162 -0.82 6.62 12.87
N ALA A 163 -0.09 6.70 14.00
CA ALA A 163 1.25 6.14 14.08
C ALA A 163 1.30 4.61 13.89
N LEU A 164 0.18 3.93 14.12
CA LEU A 164 0.05 2.48 14.01
C LEU A 164 -0.78 2.02 12.81
N SER A 165 -1.31 2.94 12.02
CA SER A 165 -2.32 2.65 10.98
C SER A 165 -1.89 1.58 9.98
N LEU A 166 -0.59 1.52 9.63
CA LEU A 166 -0.04 0.51 8.72
C LEU A 166 0.42 -0.79 9.40
N GLN A 167 0.31 -0.88 10.75
CA GLN A 167 0.46 -2.14 11.50
C GLN A 167 -0.89 -2.88 11.56
N CYS A 168 -1.49 -3.05 10.39
CA CYS A 168 -2.70 -3.79 10.15
C CYS A 168 -2.39 -5.07 9.38
N ARG A 169 -3.40 -5.92 9.25
CA ARG A 169 -3.29 -7.16 8.52
C ARG A 169 -3.00 -6.91 7.04
N ARG A 170 -1.88 -7.42 6.54
CA ARG A 170 -1.39 -7.17 5.18
C ARG A 170 -2.03 -8.06 4.11
N ASN A 171 -2.41 -9.28 4.48
CA ASN A 171 -3.05 -10.21 3.53
C ASN A 171 -4.55 -10.27 3.77
N LEU A 172 -5.28 -9.35 3.13
CA LEU A 172 -6.73 -9.26 3.24
C LEU A 172 -7.48 -10.40 2.54
N ALA A 173 -6.84 -11.11 1.61
CA ALA A 173 -7.42 -12.24 0.91
C ALA A 173 -7.55 -13.50 1.80
N ILE A 174 -6.75 -13.62 2.87
CA ILE A 174 -6.82 -14.73 3.81
C ILE A 174 -7.80 -14.35 4.93
N LYS A 175 -8.88 -15.11 5.09
CA LYS A 175 -9.81 -14.89 6.19
C LYS A 175 -9.13 -15.21 7.52
N LYS A 176 -9.24 -14.31 8.50
CA LYS A 176 -8.77 -14.58 9.87
C LYS A 176 -9.65 -15.67 10.49
N PRO A 177 -9.07 -16.71 11.10
CA PRO A 177 -9.86 -17.70 11.85
C PRO A 177 -10.63 -17.04 12.99
N THR A 178 -11.77 -17.58 13.31
CA THR A 178 -12.53 -17.19 14.49
C THR A 178 -11.85 -17.71 15.76
N VAL A 179 -12.13 -17.11 16.92
CA VAL A 179 -11.59 -17.57 18.21
C VAL A 179 -11.91 -19.06 18.47
N VAL A 180 -13.06 -19.53 18.01
CA VAL A 180 -13.43 -20.96 18.14
C VAL A 180 -12.54 -21.84 17.24
N GLU A 181 -12.31 -21.42 16.01
CA GLU A 181 -11.43 -22.12 15.08
C GLU A 181 -9.97 -22.12 15.60
N GLU A 182 -9.48 -20.99 16.10
CA GLU A 182 -8.14 -20.89 16.70
C GLU A 182 -7.98 -21.85 17.89
N ARG A 183 -8.99 -21.94 18.76
CA ARG A 183 -8.98 -22.90 19.87
C ARG A 183 -8.96 -24.34 19.40
N GLN A 184 -9.75 -24.68 18.37
CA GLN A 184 -9.75 -26.03 17.79
C GLN A 184 -8.39 -26.37 17.14
N MET A 185 -7.81 -25.43 16.42
CA MET A 185 -6.47 -25.59 15.83
C MET A 185 -5.43 -25.83 16.93
N LYS A 186 -5.46 -25.04 18.01
CA LYS A 186 -4.53 -25.19 19.13
C LYS A 186 -4.64 -26.55 19.84
N LEU A 187 -5.85 -27.06 19.98
CA LEU A 187 -6.09 -28.39 20.55
C LEU A 187 -5.58 -29.48 19.61
N SER A 188 -5.85 -29.39 18.31
CA SER A 188 -5.36 -30.38 17.34
C SER A 188 -3.83 -30.36 17.17
N GLU A 189 -3.18 -29.19 17.22
CA GLU A 189 -1.71 -29.10 17.22
C GLU A 189 -1.06 -29.76 18.44
N ALA A 190 -1.78 -29.75 19.57
CA ALA A 190 -1.30 -30.36 20.81
C ALA A 190 -1.51 -31.90 20.83
N GLU A 191 -2.36 -32.44 19.99
CA GLU A 191 -2.54 -33.89 19.87
C GLU A 191 -1.25 -34.52 19.31
N PRO A 192 -0.67 -35.52 20.02
CA PRO A 192 0.51 -36.18 19.49
C PRO A 192 0.15 -36.90 18.16
N PRO A 193 1.05 -36.86 17.17
CA PRO A 193 0.82 -37.55 15.90
C PRO A 193 0.56 -39.05 16.18
N ALA A 194 -0.38 -39.66 15.43
CA ALA A 194 -0.70 -41.04 15.56
C ALA A 194 0.57 -41.89 15.31
N ASP A 195 1.13 -42.46 16.38
CA ASP A 195 2.29 -43.35 16.28
C ASP A 195 1.83 -44.80 16.22
N PRO A 196 1.99 -45.50 15.08
CA PRO A 196 1.66 -46.92 14.95
C PRO A 196 2.44 -47.81 15.95
N PHE A 197 3.56 -47.32 16.49
CA PHE A 197 4.44 -48.02 17.41
C PHE A 197 4.36 -47.47 18.84
N SER A 198 3.29 -46.77 19.18
CA SER A 198 3.05 -46.12 20.49
C SER A 198 3.15 -47.11 21.70
N ALA A 199 3.03 -48.40 21.46
CA ALA A 199 3.20 -49.44 22.50
C ALA A 199 4.69 -49.68 22.83
N ILE A 200 5.62 -49.30 21.95
CA ILE A 200 7.07 -49.54 22.08
C ILE A 200 7.81 -48.25 22.45
N HIS A 201 7.31 -47.13 21.95
CA HIS A 201 7.91 -45.84 22.20
C HIS A 201 7.46 -45.25 23.55
N ARG A 202 8.40 -44.64 24.30
CA ARG A 202 8.04 -43.86 25.50
C ARG A 202 7.12 -42.70 25.08
N ARG A 203 5.89 -42.68 25.59
CA ARG A 203 4.98 -41.55 25.40
C ARG A 203 5.64 -40.29 25.92
N GLN A 204 5.83 -39.28 25.04
CA GLN A 204 6.13 -37.92 25.50
C GLN A 204 4.92 -37.43 26.31
N PRO A 205 5.15 -36.72 27.42
CA PRO A 205 4.04 -36.16 28.19
C PRO A 205 3.26 -35.19 27.31
N HIS A 206 1.97 -35.41 27.18
CA HIS A 206 1.06 -34.50 26.47
C HIS A 206 0.94 -33.21 27.28
N VAL A 207 1.50 -32.12 26.76
CA VAL A 207 1.37 -30.79 27.37
C VAL A 207 0.08 -30.17 26.83
N GLN A 208 -0.89 -29.98 27.70
CA GLN A 208 -2.10 -29.25 27.29
C GLN A 208 -1.75 -27.82 26.91
N PRO A 209 -2.27 -27.33 25.78
CA PRO A 209 -2.03 -25.95 25.36
C PRO A 209 -2.73 -24.98 26.34
N ASN A 210 -2.07 -23.86 26.64
CA ASN A 210 -2.71 -22.77 27.39
C ASN A 210 -3.72 -22.05 26.48
N LEU A 211 -5.00 -22.32 26.68
CA LEU A 211 -6.10 -21.71 25.94
C LEU A 211 -6.56 -20.36 26.51
N ASP A 212 -6.02 -19.95 27.65
CA ASP A 212 -6.32 -18.66 28.28
C ASP A 212 -5.36 -17.55 27.81
N LYS A 213 -4.30 -17.93 27.08
CA LYS A 213 -3.39 -16.98 26.46
C LYS A 213 -4.09 -16.14 25.37
N VAL A 214 -3.88 -14.83 25.42
CA VAL A 214 -4.44 -13.87 24.44
C VAL A 214 -3.30 -13.09 23.80
N PRO A 215 -3.15 -13.15 22.46
CA PRO A 215 -3.86 -14.01 21.53
C PRO A 215 -3.35 -15.46 21.54
N LEU A 216 -4.16 -16.40 21.06
CA LEU A 216 -3.74 -17.81 20.89
C LEU A 216 -2.67 -17.98 19.81
N TYR A 217 -2.79 -17.21 18.73
CA TYR A 217 -1.80 -17.09 17.65
C TYR A 217 -1.35 -15.64 17.52
N PRO A 218 -0.09 -15.38 17.13
CA PRO A 218 0.41 -14.03 16.95
C PRO A 218 -0.49 -13.20 16.02
N ASP A 219 -0.96 -12.04 16.49
CA ASP A 219 -1.84 -11.13 15.76
C ASP A 219 -1.04 -9.94 15.21
N GLU A 220 -1.18 -9.65 13.91
CA GLU A 220 -0.48 -8.54 13.25
C GLU A 220 -1.32 -7.25 13.18
N ASP A 221 -2.60 -7.30 13.56
CA ASP A 221 -3.48 -6.13 13.54
C ASP A 221 -3.50 -5.44 14.90
N LEU A 222 -2.58 -4.50 15.11
CA LEU A 222 -2.39 -3.86 16.42
C LEU A 222 -3.58 -3.01 16.82
N LEU A 223 -4.19 -2.25 15.88
CA LEU A 223 -5.31 -1.37 16.20
C LEU A 223 -6.55 -2.16 16.61
N ILE A 224 -6.88 -3.20 15.84
CA ILE A 224 -8.05 -4.05 16.13
C ILE A 224 -7.81 -4.86 17.40
N PHE A 225 -6.58 -5.37 17.60
CA PHE A 225 -6.24 -6.08 18.84
C PHE A 225 -6.44 -5.20 20.07
N ILE A 226 -5.91 -3.97 20.06
CA ILE A 226 -6.05 -3.02 21.18
C ILE A 226 -7.52 -2.64 21.37
N ARG A 227 -8.24 -2.34 20.30
CA ARG A 227 -9.68 -2.04 20.35
C ARG A 227 -10.48 -3.12 21.09
N ASP A 228 -10.20 -4.39 20.76
CA ASP A 228 -11.01 -5.52 21.23
C ASP A 228 -10.60 -5.99 22.63
N HIS A 229 -9.35 -5.77 23.04
CA HIS A 229 -8.81 -6.32 24.29
C HIS A 229 -8.51 -5.26 25.37
N HIS A 230 -8.60 -3.96 25.04
CA HIS A 230 -8.44 -2.93 26.07
C HIS A 230 -9.67 -2.89 27.00
N PRO A 231 -9.50 -3.07 28.34
CA PRO A 231 -10.63 -3.30 29.25
C PRO A 231 -11.46 -2.07 29.54
N GLN A 232 -10.93 -0.88 29.34
CA GLN A 232 -11.51 0.39 29.80
C GLN A 232 -11.86 1.37 28.67
N PHE A 233 -11.63 1.02 27.40
CA PHE A 233 -11.98 1.91 26.32
C PHE A 233 -13.50 2.12 26.25
N ALA A 234 -13.89 3.39 26.16
CA ALA A 234 -15.24 3.79 25.84
C ALA A 234 -15.56 3.46 24.35
N GLU A 235 -16.82 3.45 24.00
CA GLU A 235 -17.25 3.14 22.62
C GLU A 235 -16.68 4.12 21.58
N TRP A 236 -16.59 5.41 21.89
CA TRP A 236 -16.03 6.41 21.01
C TRP A 236 -14.52 6.21 20.76
N GLU A 237 -13.74 5.74 21.73
CA GLU A 237 -12.33 5.42 21.56
C GLU A 237 -12.15 4.20 20.65
N ARG A 238 -12.96 3.17 20.85
CA ARG A 238 -12.99 1.98 20.00
C ARG A 238 -13.40 2.33 18.58
N ASP A 239 -14.34 3.24 18.40
CA ASP A 239 -14.78 3.70 17.09
C ASP A 239 -13.67 4.48 16.37
N LEU A 240 -12.91 5.34 17.06
CA LEU A 240 -11.77 6.05 16.47
C LEU A 240 -10.70 5.07 15.95
N LEU A 241 -10.39 4.00 16.70
CA LEU A 241 -9.45 2.97 16.23
C LEU A 241 -9.99 2.24 15.01
N THR A 242 -11.30 1.95 14.98
CA THR A 242 -11.96 1.33 13.84
C THR A 242 -11.90 2.23 12.61
N ILE A 243 -12.20 3.52 12.75
CA ILE A 243 -12.13 4.51 11.68
C ILE A 243 -10.73 4.56 11.05
N VAL A 244 -9.68 4.70 11.88
CA VAL A 244 -8.31 4.77 11.38
C VAL A 244 -7.90 3.46 10.69
N HIS A 245 -8.27 2.32 11.26
CA HIS A 245 -8.01 1.01 10.68
C HIS A 245 -8.69 0.82 9.32
N GLU A 246 -9.99 1.13 9.20
CA GLU A 246 -10.73 0.99 7.94
C GLU A 246 -10.16 1.90 6.85
N GLN A 247 -9.78 3.13 7.20
CA GLN A 247 -9.13 4.04 6.26
C GLN A 247 -7.74 3.53 5.84
N ALA A 248 -6.95 2.99 6.76
CA ALA A 248 -5.66 2.40 6.42
C ALA A 248 -5.83 1.19 5.49
N GLN A 249 -6.79 0.32 5.74
CA GLN A 249 -7.09 -0.83 4.89
C GLN A 249 -7.51 -0.44 3.47
N TYR A 250 -8.19 0.69 3.30
CA TYR A 250 -8.52 1.21 1.97
C TYR A 250 -7.25 1.57 1.17
N PHE A 251 -6.19 2.08 1.82
CA PHE A 251 -4.95 2.47 1.14
C PHE A 251 -3.93 1.33 0.96
N VAL A 252 -4.03 0.24 1.71
CA VAL A 252 -3.10 -0.90 1.60
C VAL A 252 -3.00 -1.44 0.16
N PRO A 253 -4.09 -1.70 -0.59
CA PRO A 253 -4.01 -2.15 -1.98
C PRO A 253 -3.24 -1.18 -2.89
N GLN A 254 -3.41 0.13 -2.71
CA GLN A 254 -2.70 1.15 -3.49
C GLN A 254 -1.19 1.11 -3.22
N ILE A 255 -0.79 0.87 -1.96
CA ILE A 255 0.62 0.71 -1.58
C ILE A 255 1.19 -0.58 -2.19
N GLU A 256 0.44 -1.68 -2.14
CA GLU A 256 0.90 -3.00 -2.58
C GLU A 256 0.95 -3.19 -4.10
N THR A 257 0.35 -2.29 -4.87
CA THR A 257 0.23 -2.40 -6.33
C THR A 257 0.73 -1.17 -7.07
N LYS A 258 1.49 -0.30 -6.42
CA LYS A 258 1.89 0.99 -6.99
C LYS A 258 2.61 0.84 -8.34
N ILE A 259 3.57 -0.08 -8.45
CA ILE A 259 4.34 -0.31 -9.69
C ILE A 259 3.43 -0.89 -10.78
N MET A 260 2.63 -1.89 -10.43
CA MET A 260 1.71 -2.50 -11.38
C MET A 260 0.68 -1.50 -11.89
N ASN A 261 0.05 -0.77 -10.98
CA ASN A 261 -1.05 0.15 -11.27
C ASN A 261 -0.58 1.35 -12.10
N GLU A 262 0.52 2.01 -11.71
CA GLU A 262 1.11 3.11 -12.49
C GLU A 262 1.60 2.63 -13.85
N GLY A 263 2.22 1.46 -13.88
CA GLY A 263 2.65 0.82 -15.12
C GLY A 263 1.49 0.45 -16.04
N TRP A 264 0.39 -0.10 -15.49
CA TRP A 264 -0.81 -0.46 -16.24
C TRP A 264 -1.48 0.77 -16.87
N ALA A 265 -1.67 1.81 -16.08
CA ALA A 265 -2.24 3.06 -16.55
C ALA A 265 -1.35 3.72 -17.62
N SER A 266 -0.01 3.68 -17.47
CA SER A 266 0.95 4.18 -18.46
C SER A 266 0.93 3.37 -19.76
N PHE A 267 0.85 2.05 -19.67
CA PHE A 267 0.77 1.13 -20.80
C PHE A 267 -0.49 1.37 -21.64
N TRP A 268 -1.64 1.55 -20.98
CA TRP A 268 -2.90 1.77 -21.68
C TRP A 268 -3.08 3.20 -22.15
N HIS A 269 -2.69 4.22 -21.38
CA HIS A 269 -2.82 5.59 -21.89
C HIS A 269 -2.02 5.80 -23.17
N LYS A 270 -0.80 5.22 -23.25
CA LYS A 270 0.00 5.29 -24.47
C LYS A 270 -0.74 4.69 -25.67
N ARG A 271 -1.30 3.49 -25.52
CA ARG A 271 -2.03 2.79 -26.59
C ARG A 271 -3.29 3.51 -27.01
N ILE A 272 -4.04 4.05 -26.05
CA ILE A 272 -5.24 4.83 -26.29
C ILE A 272 -4.86 6.09 -27.08
N LEU A 273 -3.86 6.85 -26.64
CA LEU A 273 -3.48 8.09 -27.30
C LEU A 273 -2.86 7.86 -28.69
N ASP A 274 -2.05 6.83 -28.85
CA ASP A 274 -1.52 6.43 -30.16
C ASP A 274 -2.65 6.06 -31.15
N SER A 275 -3.79 5.57 -30.66
CA SER A 275 -4.96 5.18 -31.47
C SER A 275 -6.00 6.31 -31.67
N LEU A 276 -5.86 7.45 -30.97
CA LEU A 276 -6.81 8.55 -30.99
C LEU A 276 -6.69 9.44 -32.23
N GLU A 277 -5.64 9.28 -33.06
CA GLU A 277 -5.37 10.17 -34.21
C GLU A 277 -5.36 11.64 -33.77
N LEU A 278 -4.54 11.97 -32.75
CA LEU A 278 -4.42 13.30 -32.20
C LEU A 278 -3.91 14.30 -33.26
N PRO A 279 -4.40 15.56 -33.26
CA PRO A 279 -3.78 16.64 -34.03
C PRO A 279 -2.27 16.73 -33.68
N GLN A 280 -1.44 17.13 -34.65
CA GLN A 280 0.01 17.13 -34.56
C GLN A 280 0.52 17.87 -33.29
N GLU A 281 -0.08 18.99 -32.95
CA GLU A 281 0.28 19.80 -31.78
C GLU A 281 0.05 19.04 -30.47
N LEU A 282 -1.12 18.42 -30.31
CA LEU A 282 -1.45 17.62 -29.14
C LEU A 282 -0.61 16.35 -29.08
N HIS A 283 -0.30 15.73 -30.22
CA HIS A 283 0.54 14.55 -30.29
C HIS A 283 1.98 14.83 -29.84
N LEU A 284 2.58 15.95 -30.26
CA LEU A 284 3.92 16.33 -29.82
C LEU A 284 3.98 16.61 -28.32
N GLU A 285 3.00 17.33 -27.78
CA GLU A 285 2.93 17.57 -26.35
C GLU A 285 2.72 16.27 -25.57
N PHE A 286 1.87 15.37 -26.07
CA PHE A 286 1.68 14.04 -25.48
C PHE A 286 3.00 13.29 -25.35
N ILE A 287 3.81 13.20 -26.43
CA ILE A 287 5.11 12.50 -26.40
C ILE A 287 6.02 13.10 -25.32
N VAL A 288 6.08 14.42 -25.23
CA VAL A 288 6.89 15.12 -24.21
C VAL A 288 6.41 14.78 -22.80
N ARG A 289 5.11 14.87 -22.53
CA ARG A 289 4.54 14.59 -21.21
C ARG A 289 4.72 13.12 -20.82
N HIS A 290 4.40 12.21 -21.72
CA HIS A 290 4.61 10.78 -21.51
C HIS A 290 6.08 10.46 -21.18
N THR A 291 7.03 11.02 -21.93
CA THR A 291 8.45 10.83 -21.67
C THR A 291 8.88 11.41 -20.31
N GLN A 292 8.30 12.55 -19.91
CA GLN A 292 8.58 13.14 -18.60
C GLN A 292 8.11 12.27 -17.44
N VAL A 293 6.91 11.68 -17.55
CA VAL A 293 6.36 10.74 -16.53
C VAL A 293 7.25 9.50 -16.38
N LEU A 294 7.73 8.95 -17.50
CA LEU A 294 8.56 7.75 -17.52
C LEU A 294 10.04 8.00 -17.24
N ARG A 295 10.48 9.25 -17.10
CA ARG A 295 11.89 9.57 -16.97
C ARG A 295 12.52 8.90 -15.75
N PRO A 296 13.58 8.08 -15.92
CA PRO A 296 14.31 7.51 -14.79
C PRO A 296 14.96 8.61 -13.94
N THR A 297 14.88 8.46 -12.63
CA THR A 297 15.55 9.36 -11.69
C THR A 297 16.68 8.59 -11.00
N PRO A 298 17.94 9.03 -11.09
CA PRO A 298 19.04 8.37 -10.42
C PRO A 298 18.80 8.23 -8.90
N GLY A 299 19.03 7.04 -8.37
CA GLY A 299 18.85 6.74 -6.94
C GLY A 299 17.40 6.59 -6.48
N SER A 300 16.43 6.66 -7.39
CA SER A 300 14.99 6.45 -7.10
C SER A 300 14.36 5.55 -8.15
N LEU A 301 13.51 4.64 -7.72
CA LEU A 301 12.72 3.79 -8.61
C LEU A 301 11.52 4.59 -9.14
N ASN A 302 11.42 4.77 -10.46
CA ASN A 302 10.22 5.32 -11.07
C ASN A 302 9.20 4.19 -11.30
N PRO A 303 8.08 4.13 -10.56
CA PRO A 303 7.09 3.05 -10.68
C PRO A 303 6.42 3.01 -12.06
N TYR A 304 6.18 4.18 -12.68
CA TYR A 304 5.62 4.29 -14.01
C TYR A 304 6.51 3.60 -15.05
N HIS A 305 7.81 3.93 -15.02
CA HIS A 305 8.78 3.39 -15.96
C HIS A 305 8.96 1.89 -15.80
N VAL A 306 9.25 1.44 -14.57
CA VAL A 306 9.47 0.01 -14.30
C VAL A 306 8.22 -0.80 -14.58
N GLY A 307 7.06 -0.34 -14.08
CA GLY A 307 5.80 -1.03 -14.29
C GLY A 307 5.45 -1.17 -15.77
N MET A 308 5.51 -0.07 -16.54
CA MET A 308 5.22 -0.11 -17.97
C MET A 308 6.16 -1.07 -18.71
N LYS A 309 7.47 -1.03 -18.41
CA LYS A 309 8.45 -1.90 -19.05
C LYS A 309 8.22 -3.39 -18.76
N VAL A 310 7.81 -3.73 -17.55
CA VAL A 310 7.44 -5.12 -17.21
C VAL A 310 6.19 -5.54 -17.99
N TRP A 311 5.19 -4.67 -18.13
CA TRP A 311 3.99 -4.97 -18.93
C TRP A 311 4.32 -5.17 -20.42
N GLU A 312 5.16 -4.31 -21.02
CA GLU A 312 5.64 -4.44 -22.40
C GLU A 312 6.42 -5.77 -22.59
N ASP A 313 7.26 -6.14 -21.62
CA ASP A 313 8.05 -7.38 -21.67
C ASP A 313 7.15 -8.63 -21.58
N ILE A 314 6.13 -8.63 -20.71
CA ILE A 314 5.15 -9.72 -20.64
C ILE A 314 4.47 -9.89 -21.99
N GLU A 315 3.98 -8.82 -22.61
CA GLU A 315 3.34 -8.87 -23.93
C GLU A 315 4.27 -9.46 -24.97
N LYS A 316 5.48 -8.88 -25.09
CA LYS A 316 6.49 -9.33 -26.06
C LYS A 316 6.81 -10.81 -25.93
N ARG A 317 7.03 -11.31 -24.72
CA ARG A 317 7.34 -12.72 -24.45
C ARG A 317 6.16 -13.66 -24.73
N TRP A 318 4.93 -13.19 -24.59
CA TRP A 318 3.75 -13.98 -24.95
C TRP A 318 3.46 -14.00 -26.44
N ASP A 319 3.68 -12.89 -27.15
CA ASP A 319 3.52 -12.80 -28.60
C ASP A 319 4.65 -13.49 -29.36
N HIS A 320 5.87 -13.41 -28.84
CA HIS A 320 7.10 -13.89 -29.49
C HIS A 320 7.97 -14.69 -28.50
N PRO A 321 7.48 -15.85 -28.02
CA PRO A 321 8.26 -16.70 -27.11
C PRO A 321 9.53 -17.22 -27.79
N THR A 322 10.65 -17.28 -27.06
CA THR A 322 11.88 -17.88 -27.57
C THR A 322 11.75 -19.41 -27.66
N VAL A 323 12.68 -20.05 -28.41
CA VAL A 323 12.69 -21.52 -28.54
C VAL A 323 12.92 -22.17 -27.17
N GLU A 324 13.84 -21.61 -26.39
CA GLU A 324 14.17 -22.08 -25.04
C GLU A 324 12.97 -21.97 -24.10
N GLU A 325 12.20 -20.88 -24.17
CA GLU A 325 10.97 -20.72 -23.38
C GLU A 325 9.89 -21.73 -23.78
N ILE A 326 9.77 -22.07 -25.06
CA ILE A 326 8.82 -23.08 -25.52
C ILE A 326 9.26 -24.49 -25.09
N GLU A 327 10.56 -24.77 -25.08
CA GLU A 327 11.11 -26.04 -24.60
C GLU A 327 10.95 -26.19 -23.09
N GLU A 328 11.17 -25.13 -22.32
CA GLU A 328 11.11 -25.15 -20.85
C GLU A 328 9.66 -25.15 -20.33
N TYR A 329 8.77 -24.30 -20.89
CA TYR A 329 7.43 -24.06 -20.36
C TYR A 329 6.30 -24.60 -21.24
N GLY A 330 6.62 -25.12 -22.40
CA GLY A 330 5.64 -25.56 -23.42
C GLY A 330 5.04 -24.41 -24.21
N PRO A 331 4.17 -24.71 -25.20
CA PRO A 331 3.50 -23.70 -26.00
C PRO A 331 2.56 -22.86 -25.13
N ARG A 332 2.53 -21.55 -25.40
CA ARG A 332 1.66 -20.62 -24.67
C ARG A 332 0.18 -20.95 -24.93
N GLY A 333 -0.56 -21.29 -23.89
CA GLY A 333 -1.99 -21.62 -23.98
C GLY A 333 -2.93 -20.40 -24.05
N LYS A 334 -2.39 -19.17 -23.91
CA LYS A 334 -3.12 -17.90 -23.85
C LYS A 334 -2.47 -16.89 -24.77
N THR A 335 -3.26 -15.97 -25.32
CA THR A 335 -2.77 -14.78 -26.01
C THR A 335 -2.06 -13.84 -25.04
N SER A 336 -1.20 -12.94 -25.54
CA SER A 336 -0.56 -11.91 -24.73
C SER A 336 -1.60 -11.06 -23.98
N LYS A 337 -2.68 -10.68 -24.67
CA LYS A 337 -3.79 -9.93 -24.07
C LYS A 337 -4.41 -10.68 -22.88
N GLU A 338 -4.80 -11.93 -23.06
CA GLU A 338 -5.35 -12.75 -21.96
C GLU A 338 -4.38 -12.87 -20.80
N LYS A 339 -3.08 -12.96 -21.08
CA LYS A 339 -2.05 -13.01 -20.05
C LYS A 339 -1.89 -11.70 -19.29
N LEU A 340 -1.88 -10.57 -19.97
CA LEU A 340 -1.83 -9.26 -19.33
C LEU A 340 -3.01 -9.07 -18.37
N PHE A 341 -4.23 -9.41 -18.79
CA PHE A 341 -5.42 -9.28 -17.96
C PHE A 341 -5.41 -10.27 -16.75
N GLU A 342 -4.91 -11.49 -16.95
CA GLU A 342 -4.70 -12.43 -15.85
C GLU A 342 -3.72 -11.85 -14.80
N VAL A 343 -2.56 -11.36 -15.25
CA VAL A 343 -1.54 -10.78 -14.36
C VAL A 343 -2.10 -9.57 -13.60
N ARG A 344 -2.82 -8.67 -14.31
CA ARG A 344 -3.52 -7.54 -13.68
C ARG A 344 -4.43 -8.00 -12.54
N GLU A 345 -5.15 -9.10 -12.72
CA GLU A 345 -6.14 -9.58 -11.74
C GLU A 345 -5.50 -10.21 -10.51
N VAL A 346 -4.41 -11.02 -10.68
CA VAL A 346 -3.95 -11.95 -9.64
C VAL A 346 -2.63 -11.55 -8.96
N GLU A 347 -1.93 -10.53 -9.46
CA GLU A 347 -0.62 -10.14 -8.94
C GLU A 347 -0.69 -8.84 -8.11
N ARG A 348 0.36 -8.65 -7.29
CA ARG A 348 0.72 -7.42 -6.61
C ARG A 348 2.21 -7.16 -6.81
N ASP A 349 2.72 -5.98 -6.50
CA ASP A 349 4.08 -5.57 -6.85
C ASP A 349 5.15 -6.62 -6.50
N THR A 350 5.10 -7.18 -5.30
CA THR A 350 6.06 -8.20 -4.85
C THR A 350 6.04 -9.47 -5.71
N SER A 351 4.86 -10.00 -6.04
CA SER A 351 4.73 -11.19 -6.88
C SER A 351 4.92 -10.88 -8.36
N PHE A 352 4.50 -9.71 -8.81
CA PHE A 352 4.69 -9.20 -10.17
C PHE A 352 6.19 -9.09 -10.50
N LEU A 353 6.97 -8.40 -9.68
CA LEU A 353 8.40 -8.29 -9.89
C LEU A 353 9.11 -9.64 -9.74
N ARG A 354 8.69 -10.48 -8.78
CA ARG A 354 9.29 -11.80 -8.60
C ARG A 354 9.13 -12.69 -9.83
N ARG A 355 7.96 -12.66 -10.48
CA ARG A 355 7.65 -13.54 -11.61
C ARG A 355 8.08 -12.96 -12.96
N TYR A 356 7.94 -11.65 -13.14
CA TYR A 356 8.02 -11.04 -14.48
C TYR A 356 9.22 -10.10 -14.68
N LEU A 357 9.89 -9.62 -13.63
CA LEU A 357 11.11 -8.85 -13.79
C LEU A 357 12.27 -9.81 -14.12
N THR A 358 12.64 -9.88 -15.40
CA THR A 358 13.69 -10.74 -15.93
C THR A 358 15.08 -10.11 -15.75
N GLU A 359 16.14 -10.92 -15.91
CA GLU A 359 17.52 -10.44 -15.93
C GLU A 359 17.75 -9.40 -17.03
N ASP A 360 17.28 -9.70 -18.25
CA ASP A 360 17.42 -8.81 -19.40
C ASP A 360 16.76 -7.47 -19.15
N LEU A 361 15.56 -7.48 -18.55
CA LEU A 361 14.84 -6.26 -18.21
C LEU A 361 15.54 -5.45 -17.10
N ILE A 362 16.13 -6.10 -16.09
CA ILE A 362 16.93 -5.43 -15.07
C ILE A 362 18.13 -4.71 -15.70
N ARG A 363 18.78 -5.34 -16.68
CA ARG A 363 19.91 -4.76 -17.42
C ARG A 363 19.44 -3.61 -18.33
N GLU A 364 18.36 -3.78 -19.09
CA GLU A 364 17.76 -2.73 -19.95
C GLU A 364 17.40 -1.49 -19.14
N LEU A 365 16.78 -1.68 -17.98
CA LEU A 365 16.37 -0.61 -17.08
C LEU A 365 17.52 0.03 -16.31
N ASN A 366 18.74 -0.50 -16.41
CA ASN A 366 19.91 -0.07 -15.63
C ASN A 366 19.61 0.01 -14.12
N LEU A 367 18.94 -1.01 -13.58
CA LEU A 367 18.65 -1.08 -12.17
C LEU A 367 19.93 -1.40 -11.40
N PHE A 368 20.43 -0.42 -10.65
CA PHE A 368 21.63 -0.53 -9.85
C PHE A 368 21.30 -0.36 -8.38
N GLU A 369 22.11 -0.95 -7.51
CA GLU A 369 22.04 -0.65 -6.09
C GLU A 369 22.85 0.61 -5.81
N TYR A 370 22.20 1.59 -5.18
CA TYR A 370 22.82 2.88 -4.85
C TYR A 370 22.98 3.02 -3.35
N LYS A 371 24.05 3.68 -2.94
CA LYS A 371 24.26 4.10 -1.55
C LYS A 371 24.40 5.62 -1.49
N ALA A 372 23.63 6.25 -0.61
CA ALA A 372 23.76 7.67 -0.40
C ALA A 372 25.10 8.00 0.27
N ARG A 373 25.85 8.95 -0.29
CA ARG A 373 27.10 9.48 0.25
C ARG A 373 27.04 11.01 0.25
N GLY A 374 26.53 11.57 1.35
CA GLY A 374 26.19 12.99 1.40
C GLY A 374 25.04 13.31 0.44
N ASN A 375 25.24 14.25 -0.48
CA ASN A 375 24.26 14.63 -1.52
C ASN A 375 24.39 13.81 -2.81
N GLU A 376 25.29 12.82 -2.87
CA GLU A 376 25.53 12.00 -4.05
C GLU A 376 24.99 10.58 -3.86
N HIS A 377 24.53 9.99 -4.97
CA HIS A 377 24.16 8.57 -5.05
C HIS A 377 25.27 7.80 -5.75
N VAL A 378 25.99 6.97 -5.00
CA VAL A 378 27.08 6.14 -5.54
C VAL A 378 26.54 4.76 -5.85
N VAL A 379 26.75 4.28 -7.08
CA VAL A 379 26.44 2.90 -7.48
C VAL A 379 27.32 1.96 -6.68
N THR A 380 26.72 1.09 -5.88
CA THR A 380 27.44 0.09 -5.08
C THR A 380 27.43 -1.28 -5.73
N ARG A 381 26.46 -1.53 -6.59
CA ARG A 381 26.32 -2.81 -7.29
C ARG A 381 25.68 -2.62 -8.65
N VAL A 382 26.24 -3.28 -9.66
CA VAL A 382 25.76 -3.28 -11.05
C VAL A 382 25.08 -4.62 -11.33
N ALA A 383 24.09 -4.63 -12.22
CA ALA A 383 23.41 -5.84 -12.67
C ALA A 383 24.31 -6.65 -13.64
N ASP A 384 25.30 -7.33 -13.11
CA ASP A 384 26.10 -8.34 -13.81
C ASP A 384 25.53 -9.76 -13.61
N GLU A 385 26.21 -10.77 -14.12
CA GLU A 385 25.75 -12.17 -14.07
C GLU A 385 25.52 -12.72 -12.65
N GLU A 386 26.20 -12.17 -11.65
CA GLU A 386 26.10 -12.64 -10.26
C GLU A 386 25.16 -11.77 -9.42
N ASN A 387 25.07 -10.47 -9.68
CA ASN A 387 24.42 -9.50 -8.80
C ASN A 387 22.95 -9.19 -9.16
N TRP A 388 22.48 -9.50 -10.38
CA TRP A 388 21.11 -9.17 -10.79
C TRP A 388 20.05 -9.79 -9.88
N ARG A 389 20.26 -11.01 -9.39
CA ARG A 389 19.34 -11.69 -8.46
C ARG A 389 19.23 -10.94 -7.14
N GLN A 390 20.36 -10.44 -6.64
CA GLN A 390 20.37 -9.68 -5.39
C GLN A 390 19.72 -8.31 -5.55
N ILE A 391 19.92 -7.63 -6.69
CA ILE A 391 19.22 -6.39 -7.03
C ILE A 391 17.71 -6.64 -7.10
N LYS A 392 17.29 -7.71 -7.77
CA LYS A 392 15.88 -8.12 -7.84
C LYS A 392 15.30 -8.37 -6.45
N GLU A 393 15.98 -9.12 -5.60
CA GLU A 393 15.50 -9.42 -4.25
C GLU A 393 15.42 -8.15 -3.39
N THR A 394 16.42 -7.27 -3.47
CA THR A 394 16.41 -5.97 -2.80
C THR A 394 15.20 -5.13 -3.24
N LEU A 395 14.87 -5.12 -4.54
CA LEU A 395 13.69 -4.44 -5.04
C LEU A 395 12.40 -5.04 -4.47
N ILE A 396 12.26 -6.36 -4.51
CA ILE A 396 11.08 -7.08 -4.00
C ILE A 396 10.87 -6.78 -2.51
N GLN A 397 11.94 -6.68 -1.73
CA GLN A 397 11.87 -6.35 -0.31
C GLN A 397 11.49 -4.89 -0.04
N ASN A 398 11.72 -3.99 -1.00
CA ASN A 398 11.49 -2.55 -0.84
C ASN A 398 10.24 -2.01 -1.57
N VAL A 399 9.38 -2.89 -2.09
CA VAL A 399 8.11 -2.50 -2.71
C VAL A 399 6.92 -2.88 -1.85
N GLY A 400 5.80 -2.23 -2.09
CA GLY A 400 4.59 -2.45 -1.33
C GLY A 400 4.76 -2.16 0.16
N THR A 401 4.19 -3.01 0.99
CA THR A 401 4.34 -2.94 2.45
C THR A 401 5.65 -3.55 2.95
N GLY A 402 6.55 -3.99 2.05
CA GLY A 402 7.84 -4.60 2.39
C GLY A 402 8.81 -3.68 3.12
N THR A 403 8.66 -2.36 3.01
CA THR A 403 9.47 -1.38 3.75
C THR A 403 9.08 -1.23 5.22
N LEU A 404 7.91 -1.74 5.60
CA LEU A 404 7.39 -1.63 6.95
C LEU A 404 7.74 -2.87 7.77
N PRO A 405 8.20 -2.74 9.02
CA PRO A 405 8.45 -3.89 9.87
C PRO A 405 7.14 -4.64 10.17
N VAL A 406 7.21 -5.96 10.26
CA VAL A 406 6.08 -6.80 10.67
C VAL A 406 6.15 -6.97 12.17
N ILE A 407 5.23 -6.33 12.90
CA ILE A 407 5.11 -6.41 14.35
C ILE A 407 3.85 -7.22 14.70
N LYS A 408 3.97 -8.22 15.56
CA LYS A 408 2.85 -9.07 15.98
C LYS A 408 2.67 -9.04 17.48
N VAL A 409 1.43 -9.03 17.93
CA VAL A 409 1.09 -9.25 19.33
C VAL A 409 1.31 -10.72 19.67
N ILE A 410 2.07 -10.98 20.73
CA ILE A 410 2.39 -12.33 21.19
C ILE A 410 1.67 -12.67 22.49
N ASP A 411 1.51 -11.70 23.38
CA ASP A 411 0.90 -11.90 24.69
C ASP A 411 0.37 -10.57 25.25
N SER A 412 -0.84 -10.55 25.76
CA SER A 412 -1.45 -9.37 26.37
C SER A 412 -1.29 -9.33 27.89
N ASP A 413 -0.70 -10.36 28.49
CA ASP A 413 -0.46 -10.47 29.93
C ASP A 413 0.96 -10.97 30.26
N TYR A 414 1.94 -10.48 29.48
CA TYR A 414 3.34 -10.80 29.68
C TYR A 414 3.78 -10.38 31.09
N THR A 415 4.43 -11.29 31.83
CA THR A 415 4.81 -11.11 33.21
C THR A 415 3.65 -10.97 34.23
N HIS A 416 2.42 -11.33 33.85
CA HIS A 416 1.21 -11.30 34.70
C HIS A 416 0.90 -9.93 35.33
N ASN A 417 1.17 -8.86 34.56
CA ASN A 417 0.86 -7.47 34.92
C ASN A 417 0.20 -6.71 33.78
N HIS A 418 -0.37 -7.43 32.79
CA HIS A 418 -0.98 -6.89 31.58
C HIS A 418 -0.02 -6.10 30.67
N THR A 419 1.29 -6.37 30.74
CA THR A 419 2.24 -5.88 29.77
C THR A 419 1.93 -6.48 28.39
N LEU A 420 1.82 -5.63 27.37
CA LEU A 420 1.64 -6.06 25.99
C LEU A 420 2.99 -6.49 25.40
N LEU A 421 3.17 -7.78 25.14
CA LEU A 421 4.35 -8.30 24.46
C LEU A 421 4.12 -8.37 22.95
N LEU A 422 5.01 -7.70 22.24
CA LEU A 422 5.09 -7.68 20.79
C LEU A 422 6.34 -8.41 20.31
N LYS A 423 6.33 -8.86 19.07
CA LYS A 423 7.49 -9.44 18.40
C LYS A 423 7.65 -8.89 17.00
N HIS A 424 8.84 -8.44 16.68
CA HIS A 424 9.26 -8.10 15.34
C HIS A 424 9.62 -9.38 14.59
N ALA A 425 8.95 -9.64 13.47
CA ALA A 425 9.33 -10.70 12.52
C ALA A 425 10.53 -10.21 11.70
N HIS A 426 11.72 -10.30 12.29
CA HIS A 426 12.96 -9.77 11.73
C HIS A 426 13.28 -10.43 10.38
N ASP A 427 13.49 -9.62 9.36
CA ASP A 427 13.73 -10.01 7.97
C ASP A 427 15.18 -9.74 7.50
N GLY A 428 16.10 -9.55 8.44
CA GLY A 428 17.48 -9.15 8.18
C GLY A 428 17.74 -7.65 8.34
N ARG A 429 16.69 -6.84 8.57
CA ARG A 429 16.78 -5.38 8.77
C ARG A 429 16.44 -5.02 10.20
N ASP A 430 17.36 -4.31 10.85
CA ASP A 430 17.17 -3.84 12.22
C ASP A 430 16.15 -2.68 12.28
N LEU A 431 15.40 -2.62 13.38
CA LEU A 431 14.50 -1.48 13.64
C LEU A 431 15.31 -0.20 13.90
N GLN A 432 14.85 0.90 13.34
CA GLN A 432 15.35 2.22 13.70
C GLN A 432 14.85 2.60 15.11
N LEU A 433 15.77 2.67 16.06
CA LEU A 433 15.44 2.81 17.49
C LEU A 433 14.65 4.08 17.78
N GLU A 434 14.94 5.19 17.12
CA GLU A 434 14.21 6.44 17.30
C GLU A 434 12.72 6.32 16.93
N TYR A 435 12.40 5.64 15.83
CA TYR A 435 11.01 5.34 15.46
C TYR A 435 10.40 4.28 16.36
N GLY A 436 11.19 3.28 16.76
CA GLY A 436 10.79 2.25 17.71
C GLY A 436 10.35 2.83 19.05
N GLU A 437 11.11 3.76 19.63
CA GLU A 437 10.76 4.47 20.85
C GLU A 437 9.44 5.22 20.72
N LYS A 438 9.28 6.02 19.65
CA LYS A 438 8.05 6.78 19.39
C LYS A 438 6.83 5.86 19.23
N THR A 439 6.99 4.76 18.49
CA THR A 439 5.92 3.77 18.27
C THR A 439 5.53 3.09 19.61
N LEU A 440 6.48 2.67 20.42
CA LEU A 440 6.19 2.07 21.72
C LEU A 440 5.52 3.06 22.68
N LYS A 441 5.86 4.35 22.61
CA LYS A 441 5.17 5.41 23.36
C LYS A 441 3.69 5.49 22.97
N TYR A 442 3.36 5.50 21.68
CA TYR A 442 1.97 5.52 21.21
C TYR A 442 1.23 4.22 21.54
N LEU A 443 1.90 3.08 21.44
CA LEU A 443 1.34 1.80 21.89
C LEU A 443 1.03 1.80 23.40
N HIS A 444 1.94 2.30 24.21
CA HIS A 444 1.72 2.44 25.65
C HIS A 444 0.53 3.37 25.96
N GLN A 445 0.40 4.46 25.22
CA GLN A 445 -0.73 5.39 25.34
C GLN A 445 -2.06 4.71 25.02
N LEU A 446 -2.13 3.93 23.93
CA LEU A 446 -3.35 3.23 23.54
C LEU A 446 -3.62 1.98 24.39
N TRP A 447 -2.58 1.27 24.85
CA TRP A 447 -2.77 0.06 25.67
C TRP A 447 -3.03 0.39 27.13
N GLY A 448 -2.60 1.56 27.59
CA GLY A 448 -2.77 2.01 28.99
C GLY A 448 -1.91 1.26 30.01
N ARG A 449 -0.98 0.41 29.60
CA ARG A 449 -0.06 -0.38 30.39
C ARG A 449 1.30 -0.47 29.69
N ASP A 450 2.27 -1.11 30.37
CA ASP A 450 3.58 -1.35 29.82
C ASP A 450 3.56 -2.11 28.50
N VAL A 451 4.51 -1.81 27.63
CA VAL A 451 4.68 -2.44 26.32
C VAL A 451 6.10 -2.94 26.18
N ALA A 452 6.26 -4.15 25.65
CA ALA A 452 7.55 -4.76 25.37
C ALA A 452 7.58 -5.27 23.92
N LEU A 453 8.70 -5.11 23.22
CA LEU A 453 8.91 -5.55 21.85
C LEU A 453 10.19 -6.37 21.74
N GLU A 454 10.04 -7.65 21.41
CA GLU A 454 11.16 -8.52 21.08
C GLU A 454 11.64 -8.26 19.64
N THR A 455 12.93 -8.05 19.46
CA THR A 455 13.55 -7.88 18.16
C THR A 455 14.99 -8.42 18.15
N LEU A 456 15.59 -8.48 16.95
CA LEU A 456 17.06 -8.60 16.81
C LEU A 456 17.63 -7.21 16.52
N LEU A 457 18.74 -6.87 17.18
CA LEU A 457 19.58 -5.72 16.86
C LEU A 457 21.03 -6.21 16.80
N ASP A 458 21.71 -5.94 15.70
CA ASP A 458 23.06 -6.47 15.43
C ASP A 458 23.13 -8.01 15.63
N ASN A 459 22.11 -8.74 15.16
CA ASN A 459 21.91 -10.20 15.33
C ASN A 459 21.83 -10.66 16.80
N ARG A 460 21.53 -9.78 17.75
CA ARG A 460 21.36 -10.12 19.17
C ARG A 460 19.91 -9.95 19.60
N SER A 461 19.39 -10.93 20.31
CA SER A 461 18.06 -10.85 20.88
C SER A 461 17.98 -9.66 21.86
N THR A 462 17.03 -8.79 21.61
CA THR A 462 16.87 -7.52 22.33
C THR A 462 15.42 -7.30 22.66
N LEU A 463 15.14 -6.91 23.89
CA LEU A 463 13.82 -6.49 24.35
C LEU A 463 13.79 -4.97 24.51
N LEU A 464 12.97 -4.32 23.71
CA LEU A 464 12.66 -2.89 23.84
C LEU A 464 11.44 -2.75 24.76
N THR A 465 11.49 -1.88 25.74
CA THR A 465 10.36 -1.69 26.67
C THR A 465 10.02 -0.22 26.81
N PHE A 466 8.74 0.06 26.97
CA PHE A 466 8.23 1.37 27.37
C PHE A 466 7.34 1.20 28.61
N SER A 467 7.81 1.74 29.74
CA SER A 467 7.19 1.60 31.04
C SER A 467 7.42 2.88 31.86
N ASP A 468 6.42 3.34 32.59
CA ASP A 468 6.50 4.56 33.42
C ASP A 468 7.01 5.80 32.65
N GLY A 469 6.63 5.91 31.37
CA GLY A 469 7.04 7.01 30.49
C GLY A 469 8.51 6.94 30.05
N LYS A 470 9.20 5.82 30.25
CA LYS A 470 10.62 5.64 29.91
C LYS A 470 10.81 4.51 28.90
N PHE A 471 11.62 4.79 27.90
CA PHE A 471 12.11 3.79 26.97
C PHE A 471 13.38 3.11 27.53
N ALA A 472 13.47 1.80 27.41
CA ALA A 472 14.64 1.05 27.81
C ALA A 472 14.94 -0.10 26.83
N ILE A 473 16.24 -0.40 26.68
CA ILE A 473 16.75 -1.48 25.83
C ILE A 473 17.42 -2.52 26.73
N LYS A 474 16.90 -3.74 26.73
CA LYS A 474 17.47 -4.87 27.47
C LYS A 474 18.00 -5.90 26.47
N LYS A 475 19.32 -6.06 26.42
CA LYS A 475 19.95 -7.12 25.60
C LYS A 475 19.82 -8.44 26.37
N SER A 476 19.35 -9.48 25.67
CA SER A 476 19.42 -10.84 26.22
C SER A 476 20.89 -11.26 26.24
N ALA A 477 21.34 -11.82 27.34
CA ALA A 477 22.72 -12.25 27.57
C ALA A 477 23.10 -13.42 26.64
#